data_e213018d184aef19abaa39f61eda4db7
#
_entry.id   e213018d184aef19abaa39f61eda4db7
#
_cell.length_a   1.000
_cell.length_b   1.000
_cell.length_c   1.000
_cell.angle_alpha   90.00
_cell.angle_beta   90.00
_cell.angle_gamma   90.00
#
_symmetry.space_group_name_H-M   'P 1'
#
loop_
_entity.id
_entity.type
_entity.pdbx_description
1 polymer ?
#
loop_
_entity_poly.entity_id
_entity_poly.type
_entity_poly.pdbx_seq_one_letter_code
_entity_poly.pdbx_strand_id
1 'polypeptide(L)'
;MNLLDTPLARHAAIEVPLICGAMYPCSNPELVAAVSEAGGIGIVQPLSLTYVHGHPFREGLRLIRRLTAKPVGMNALIERGSRIYQERMRQWIDVALDEGIRFFVTSLGNPRWVVDRVAAAGGVVYHDVTERKWAEKALAGGVHGLIAVNDRAGGHAGPKTAEQLLAELGDLGVPVVCAGGIGEPAQFVAALRAGYAGAQLGTRFIATPECTAHADYKQAILDADADDIVLTERVSGVPLAVIRNAYVERVGTRAGPIARWMLRGRRTKHWMRTLYAIRSVMQLKRASLRGASSADFWQAGKSVAAIHAVEPAGSIVRRFAAAAREAAA
;
A
#
# COMPACT_ATOMS: atom_id res chain seq x y z
N MET A 1 -19.36 15.74 15.61
CA MET A 1 -17.87 15.76 15.58
C MET A 1 -17.44 15.48 14.15
N ASN A 2 -16.58 16.31 13.54
CA ASN A 2 -16.16 16.08 12.15
C ASN A 2 -15.21 14.88 12.05
N LEU A 3 -15.71 13.75 11.54
CA LEU A 3 -14.92 12.51 11.39
C LEU A 3 -13.75 12.64 10.40
N LEU A 4 -13.75 13.67 9.53
CA LEU A 4 -12.67 13.90 8.58
C LEU A 4 -11.52 14.74 9.16
N ASP A 5 -11.74 15.46 10.27
CA ASP A 5 -10.69 16.23 10.94
C ASP A 5 -9.85 15.33 11.85
N THR A 6 -8.90 14.65 11.26
CA THR A 6 -8.03 13.67 11.93
C THR A 6 -6.56 14.13 11.92
N PRO A 7 -5.72 13.56 12.80
CA PRO A 7 -4.28 13.81 12.72
C PRO A 7 -3.66 13.45 11.36
N LEU A 8 -4.14 12.38 10.69
CA LEU A 8 -3.67 12.04 9.33
C LEU A 8 -4.01 13.16 8.35
N ALA A 9 -5.24 13.68 8.37
CA ALA A 9 -5.66 14.75 7.47
C ALA A 9 -4.78 15.99 7.63
N ARG A 10 -4.47 16.37 8.87
CA ARG A 10 -3.59 17.51 9.18
C ARG A 10 -2.13 17.23 8.77
N HIS A 11 -1.58 16.05 9.07
CA HIS A 11 -0.19 15.68 8.73
C HIS A 11 0.05 15.60 7.22
N ALA A 12 -0.93 15.11 6.47
CA ALA A 12 -0.82 14.97 5.02
C ALA A 12 -1.35 16.19 4.26
N ALA A 13 -1.92 17.19 4.96
CA ALA A 13 -2.58 18.37 4.39
C ALA A 13 -3.68 17.99 3.38
N ILE A 14 -4.55 17.04 3.73
CA ILE A 14 -5.63 16.50 2.90
C ILE A 14 -7.00 16.73 3.53
N GLU A 15 -8.04 16.67 2.72
CA GLU A 15 -9.43 16.91 3.14
C GLU A 15 -10.13 15.63 3.65
N VAL A 16 -9.73 14.49 3.10
CA VAL A 16 -10.29 13.18 3.42
C VAL A 16 -9.15 12.28 3.93
N PRO A 17 -9.23 11.74 5.15
CA PRO A 17 -8.15 10.93 5.73
C PRO A 17 -8.07 9.53 5.08
N LEU A 18 -7.81 9.54 3.76
CA LEU A 18 -7.78 8.37 2.91
C LEU A 18 -6.49 8.35 2.08
N ILE A 19 -5.76 7.25 2.20
CA ILE A 19 -4.52 6.97 1.48
C ILE A 19 -4.81 5.97 0.37
N CYS A 20 -4.49 6.31 -0.89
CA CYS A 20 -4.30 5.30 -1.92
C CYS A 20 -2.89 4.73 -1.75
N GLY A 21 -2.79 3.56 -1.15
CA GLY A 21 -1.53 2.91 -0.81
C GLY A 21 -0.66 2.61 -2.03
N ALA A 22 0.64 2.52 -1.81
CA ALA A 22 1.58 2.16 -2.85
C ALA A 22 1.37 0.71 -3.31
N MET A 23 1.05 0.53 -4.58
CA MET A 23 0.77 -0.77 -5.19
C MET A 23 1.72 -1.02 -6.37
N TYR A 24 2.68 -1.93 -6.19
CA TYR A 24 3.47 -2.39 -7.33
C TYR A 24 2.68 -3.45 -8.11
N PRO A 25 2.50 -3.32 -9.43
CA PRO A 25 2.95 -2.26 -10.34
C PRO A 25 1.88 -1.19 -10.65
N CYS A 26 0.78 -1.14 -9.91
CA CYS A 26 -0.46 -0.42 -10.25
C CYS A 26 -0.48 1.08 -9.89
N SER A 27 0.52 1.60 -9.15
CA SER A 27 0.59 3.03 -8.82
C SER A 27 1.16 3.83 -9.99
N ASN A 28 0.31 4.13 -10.97
CA ASN A 28 0.64 5.01 -12.10
C ASN A 28 0.30 6.48 -11.79
N PRO A 29 0.89 7.42 -12.55
CA PRO A 29 0.72 8.86 -12.30
C PRO A 29 -0.73 9.34 -12.24
N GLU A 30 -1.58 8.86 -13.15
CA GLU A 30 -2.98 9.26 -13.27
C GLU A 30 -3.78 8.84 -12.03
N LEU A 31 -3.57 7.61 -11.54
CA LEU A 31 -4.23 7.13 -10.31
C LEU A 31 -3.79 7.93 -9.08
N VAL A 32 -2.48 8.15 -8.92
CA VAL A 32 -1.93 8.95 -7.81
C VAL A 32 -2.52 10.35 -7.81
N ALA A 33 -2.55 11.00 -8.97
CA ALA A 33 -3.08 12.35 -9.11
C ALA A 33 -4.60 12.41 -8.87
N ALA A 34 -5.38 11.47 -9.42
CA ALA A 34 -6.84 11.48 -9.29
C ALA A 34 -7.33 11.33 -7.84
N VAL A 35 -6.65 10.50 -7.05
CA VAL A 35 -6.96 10.38 -5.62
C VAL A 35 -6.62 11.65 -4.86
N SER A 36 -5.47 12.25 -5.13
CA SER A 36 -5.04 13.49 -4.49
C SER A 36 -5.94 14.66 -4.87
N GLU A 37 -6.30 14.80 -6.14
CA GLU A 37 -7.20 15.85 -6.64
C GLU A 37 -8.59 15.79 -5.99
N ALA A 38 -9.04 14.59 -5.61
CA ALA A 38 -10.31 14.38 -4.92
C ALA A 38 -10.26 14.62 -3.41
N GLY A 39 -9.11 15.03 -2.85
CA GLY A 39 -8.93 15.38 -1.43
C GLY A 39 -8.37 14.27 -0.54
N GLY A 40 -8.08 13.09 -1.06
CA GLY A 40 -7.26 12.07 -0.40
C GLY A 40 -5.77 12.27 -0.65
N ILE A 41 -4.95 11.23 -0.48
CA ILE A 41 -3.54 11.26 -0.85
C ILE A 41 -3.14 10.01 -1.64
N GLY A 42 -2.70 10.21 -2.88
CA GLY A 42 -2.08 9.17 -3.70
C GLY A 42 -0.60 8.99 -3.34
N ILE A 43 -0.17 7.74 -3.21
CA ILE A 43 1.21 7.41 -2.86
C ILE A 43 1.98 6.96 -4.10
N VAL A 44 3.00 7.73 -4.45
CA VAL A 44 3.94 7.38 -5.52
C VAL A 44 4.75 6.16 -5.09
N GLN A 45 4.78 5.15 -5.94
CA GLN A 45 5.64 3.99 -5.77
C GLN A 45 6.83 4.09 -6.75
N PRO A 46 8.06 4.38 -6.29
CA PRO A 46 9.18 4.71 -7.17
C PRO A 46 9.53 3.64 -8.21
N LEU A 47 9.45 2.35 -7.82
CA LEU A 47 9.70 1.25 -8.76
C LEU A 47 8.64 1.19 -9.87
N SER A 48 7.36 1.44 -9.53
CA SER A 48 6.28 1.51 -10.52
C SER A 48 6.51 2.67 -11.47
N LEU A 49 6.73 3.87 -10.95
CA LEU A 49 6.93 5.07 -11.73
C LEU A 49 8.10 4.93 -12.71
N THR A 50 9.23 4.38 -12.23
CA THR A 50 10.47 4.33 -13.04
C THR A 50 10.55 3.09 -13.93
N TYR A 51 10.29 1.88 -13.40
CA TYR A 51 10.56 0.64 -14.13
C TYR A 51 9.33 -0.01 -14.75
N VAL A 52 8.15 0.41 -14.35
CA VAL A 52 6.90 -0.08 -14.94
C VAL A 52 6.40 0.92 -15.97
N HIS A 53 6.25 2.18 -15.57
CA HIS A 53 5.72 3.25 -16.41
C HIS A 53 6.78 4.01 -17.20
N GLY A 54 8.07 3.72 -16.97
CA GLY A 54 9.20 4.17 -17.83
C GLY A 54 9.59 5.64 -17.65
N HIS A 55 9.13 6.31 -16.58
CA HIS A 55 9.49 7.70 -16.37
C HIS A 55 10.78 7.84 -15.57
N PRO A 56 11.76 8.68 -16.01
CA PRO A 56 12.77 9.18 -15.08
C PRO A 56 12.09 9.77 -13.85
N PHE A 57 12.56 9.43 -12.65
CA PHE A 57 11.76 9.64 -11.43
C PHE A 57 11.30 11.10 -11.24
N ARG A 58 12.19 12.09 -11.44
CA ARG A 58 11.84 13.53 -11.35
C ARG A 58 10.79 13.94 -12.38
N GLU A 59 10.91 13.46 -13.60
CA GLU A 59 9.96 13.75 -14.68
C GLU A 59 8.58 13.13 -14.39
N GLY A 60 8.56 11.91 -13.85
CA GLY A 60 7.32 11.27 -13.41
C GLY A 60 6.63 12.04 -12.28
N LEU A 61 7.38 12.59 -11.31
CA LEU A 61 6.82 13.46 -10.28
C LEU A 61 6.24 14.75 -10.88
N ARG A 62 6.95 15.36 -11.81
CA ARG A 62 6.47 16.55 -12.54
C ARG A 62 5.25 16.26 -13.41
N LEU A 63 5.16 15.04 -13.99
CA LEU A 63 3.93 14.60 -14.65
C LEU A 63 2.75 14.57 -13.68
N ILE A 64 2.92 13.98 -12.50
CA ILE A 64 1.88 13.98 -11.46
C ILE A 64 1.52 15.40 -11.06
N ARG A 65 2.49 16.30 -10.90
CA ARG A 65 2.25 17.71 -10.56
C ARG A 65 1.48 18.51 -11.64
N ARG A 66 1.58 18.10 -12.90
CA ARG A 66 0.73 18.67 -13.97
C ARG A 66 -0.72 18.21 -13.89
N LEU A 67 -0.98 17.05 -13.31
CA LEU A 67 -2.32 16.47 -13.15
C LEU A 67 -3.01 16.91 -11.86
N THR A 68 -2.25 17.28 -10.82
CA THR A 68 -2.80 17.78 -9.55
C THR A 68 -1.84 18.70 -8.83
N ALA A 69 -2.38 19.80 -8.27
CA ALA A 69 -1.67 20.66 -7.34
C ALA A 69 -1.78 20.22 -5.88
N LYS A 70 -2.63 19.22 -5.58
CA LYS A 70 -2.88 18.70 -4.24
C LYS A 70 -1.69 17.87 -3.71
N PRO A 71 -1.61 17.65 -2.39
CA PRO A 71 -0.56 16.82 -1.80
C PRO A 71 -0.52 15.41 -2.38
N VAL A 72 0.69 14.92 -2.65
CA VAL A 72 0.96 13.52 -2.97
C VAL A 72 2.03 13.00 -2.01
N GLY A 73 1.98 11.71 -1.71
CA GLY A 73 2.99 11.05 -0.88
C GLY A 73 3.92 10.15 -1.68
N MET A 74 4.95 9.62 -1.02
CA MET A 74 5.89 8.68 -1.61
C MET A 74 6.10 7.47 -0.71
N ASN A 75 6.14 6.28 -1.30
CA ASN A 75 6.57 5.06 -0.61
C ASN A 75 8.10 4.94 -0.61
N ALA A 76 8.66 4.72 0.56
CA ALA A 76 10.09 4.48 0.76
C ALA A 76 10.30 3.11 1.43
N LEU A 77 10.41 2.07 0.61
CA LEU A 77 10.66 0.71 1.09
C LEU A 77 12.09 0.58 1.64
N ILE A 78 12.23 0.13 2.90
CA ILE A 78 13.53 0.02 3.58
C ILE A 78 14.06 -1.42 3.42
N GLU A 79 14.68 -1.68 2.29
CA GLU A 79 15.28 -2.98 1.96
C GLU A 79 16.78 -2.98 2.31
N ARG A 80 17.23 -3.96 3.09
CA ARG A 80 18.64 -4.09 3.51
C ARG A 80 19.49 -4.97 2.58
N GLY A 81 18.83 -5.71 1.69
CA GLY A 81 19.50 -6.73 0.87
C GLY A 81 20.39 -6.19 -0.26
N SER A 82 20.19 -4.93 -0.69
CA SER A 82 20.92 -4.35 -1.83
C SER A 82 21.41 -2.95 -1.54
N ARG A 83 22.73 -2.74 -1.55
CA ARG A 83 23.35 -1.41 -1.41
C ARG A 83 22.94 -0.46 -2.56
N ILE A 84 22.85 -1.00 -3.78
CA ILE A 84 22.42 -0.23 -4.98
C ILE A 84 20.97 0.27 -4.79
N TYR A 85 20.09 -0.58 -4.29
CA TYR A 85 18.71 -0.17 -4.02
C TYR A 85 18.62 0.89 -2.92
N GLN A 86 19.38 0.73 -1.83
CA GLN A 86 19.42 1.71 -0.75
C GLN A 86 19.89 3.08 -1.23
N GLU A 87 20.97 3.11 -2.02
CA GLU A 87 21.50 4.35 -2.59
C GLU A 87 20.48 5.01 -3.52
N ARG A 88 19.84 4.22 -4.37
CA ARG A 88 18.78 4.73 -5.24
C ARG A 88 17.58 5.25 -4.47
N MET A 89 17.18 4.58 -3.40
CA MET A 89 16.08 5.06 -2.55
C MET A 89 16.43 6.41 -1.89
N ARG A 90 17.68 6.61 -1.45
CA ARG A 90 18.14 7.90 -0.94
C ARG A 90 18.00 9.00 -1.99
N GLN A 91 18.48 8.76 -3.20
CA GLN A 91 18.36 9.71 -4.32
C GLN A 91 16.89 10.01 -4.65
N TRP A 92 16.02 9.02 -4.65
CA TRP A 92 14.59 9.23 -4.89
C TRP A 92 13.91 10.05 -3.79
N ILE A 93 14.28 9.84 -2.53
CA ILE A 93 13.76 10.66 -1.41
C ILE A 93 14.22 12.10 -1.60
N ASP A 94 15.48 12.34 -1.95
CA ASP A 94 16.00 13.69 -2.18
C ASP A 94 15.23 14.39 -3.31
N VAL A 95 15.08 13.72 -4.45
CA VAL A 95 14.31 14.23 -5.59
C VAL A 95 12.86 14.50 -5.19
N ALA A 96 12.23 13.63 -4.39
CA ALA A 96 10.86 13.81 -3.94
C ALA A 96 10.72 15.04 -3.01
N LEU A 97 11.67 15.25 -2.11
CA LEU A 97 11.72 16.42 -1.24
C LEU A 97 11.92 17.72 -2.04
N ASP A 98 12.82 17.70 -3.05
CA ASP A 98 13.04 18.82 -3.98
C ASP A 98 11.77 19.18 -4.75
N GLU A 99 11.00 18.17 -5.19
CA GLU A 99 9.73 18.36 -5.92
C GLU A 99 8.54 18.59 -4.95
N GLY A 100 8.78 18.86 -3.68
CA GLY A 100 7.78 19.29 -2.70
C GLY A 100 6.95 18.19 -2.05
N ILE A 101 7.32 16.91 -2.16
CA ILE A 101 6.67 15.84 -1.40
C ILE A 101 7.06 15.95 0.07
N ARG A 102 6.06 15.86 0.97
CA ARG A 102 6.25 15.97 2.42
C ARG A 102 5.63 14.82 3.22
N PHE A 103 4.85 13.95 2.59
CA PHE A 103 4.26 12.77 3.23
C PHE A 103 4.92 11.50 2.70
N PHE A 104 5.49 10.70 3.60
CA PHE A 104 6.19 9.47 3.23
C PHE A 104 5.60 8.28 3.97
N VAL A 105 5.46 7.16 3.26
CA VAL A 105 5.10 5.87 3.83
C VAL A 105 6.32 4.96 3.75
N THR A 106 6.71 4.39 4.88
CA THR A 106 7.82 3.44 4.95
C THR A 106 7.33 2.06 5.35
N SER A 107 8.01 1.04 4.91
CA SER A 107 7.78 -0.34 5.34
C SER A 107 9.08 -1.12 5.44
N LEU A 108 9.07 -2.21 6.22
CA LEU A 108 10.23 -3.01 6.55
C LEU A 108 11.30 -2.20 7.34
N GLY A 109 12.43 -2.82 7.63
CA GLY A 109 13.63 -2.18 8.17
C GLY A 109 13.44 -1.21 9.35
N ASN A 110 14.42 -0.33 9.55
CA ASN A 110 14.37 0.77 10.54
C ASN A 110 14.19 2.10 9.79
N PRO A 111 13.12 2.85 10.03
CA PRO A 111 12.81 4.07 9.28
C PRO A 111 13.67 5.29 9.65
N ARG A 112 14.48 5.25 10.69
CA ARG A 112 15.21 6.40 11.26
C ARG A 112 15.87 7.28 10.20
N TRP A 113 16.64 6.70 9.29
CA TRP A 113 17.36 7.50 8.28
C TRP A 113 16.42 8.23 7.29
N VAL A 114 15.22 7.66 7.03
CA VAL A 114 14.18 8.33 6.24
C VAL A 114 13.55 9.43 7.06
N VAL A 115 13.22 9.14 8.32
CA VAL A 115 12.66 10.13 9.26
C VAL A 115 13.56 11.33 9.40
N ASP A 116 14.84 11.12 9.70
CA ASP A 116 15.82 12.20 9.89
C ASP A 116 15.86 13.14 8.66
N ARG A 117 15.85 12.56 7.47
CA ARG A 117 15.93 13.31 6.22
C ARG A 117 14.62 14.04 5.87
N VAL A 118 13.49 13.38 6.05
CA VAL A 118 12.15 13.91 5.74
C VAL A 118 11.76 15.00 6.75
N ALA A 119 12.02 14.78 8.04
CA ALA A 119 11.73 15.74 9.11
C ALA A 119 12.57 17.02 8.95
N ALA A 120 13.84 16.93 8.54
CA ALA A 120 14.67 18.08 8.25
C ALA A 120 14.10 18.99 7.14
N ALA A 121 13.26 18.45 6.27
CA ALA A 121 12.54 19.19 5.23
C ALA A 121 11.09 19.55 5.62
N GLY A 122 10.71 19.39 6.89
CA GLY A 122 9.36 19.67 7.38
C GLY A 122 8.30 18.63 6.93
N GLY A 123 8.72 17.44 6.54
CA GLY A 123 7.82 16.36 6.16
C GLY A 123 7.52 15.37 7.29
N VAL A 124 6.63 14.46 7.04
CA VAL A 124 6.17 13.41 7.98
C VAL A 124 6.34 12.03 7.40
N VAL A 125 6.57 11.05 8.28
CA VAL A 125 6.76 9.64 7.91
C VAL A 125 5.78 8.78 8.68
N TYR A 126 5.01 7.98 7.96
CA TYR A 126 4.20 6.89 8.52
C TYR A 126 4.85 5.55 8.21
N HIS A 127 4.64 4.54 9.05
CA HIS A 127 5.28 3.24 8.89
C HIS A 127 4.25 2.09 8.93
N ASP A 128 4.34 1.19 7.96
CA ASP A 128 3.51 -0.03 7.91
C ASP A 128 3.92 -1.01 9.00
N VAL A 129 2.96 -1.41 9.83
CA VAL A 129 3.16 -2.34 10.94
C VAL A 129 2.06 -3.40 10.98
N THR A 130 2.40 -4.60 11.45
CA THR A 130 1.46 -5.72 11.62
C THR A 130 1.30 -6.17 13.06
N GLU A 131 2.11 -5.62 13.98
CA GLU A 131 2.13 -6.01 15.40
C GLU A 131 2.79 -4.89 16.23
N ARG A 132 2.48 -4.83 17.52
CA ARG A 132 3.02 -3.84 18.48
C ARG A 132 4.56 -3.79 18.50
N LYS A 133 5.23 -4.93 18.48
CA LYS A 133 6.71 -4.97 18.49
C LYS A 133 7.37 -4.22 17.32
N TRP A 134 6.70 -4.19 16.17
CA TRP A 134 7.19 -3.44 14.99
C TRP A 134 6.84 -1.96 15.10
N ALA A 135 5.68 -1.65 15.68
CA ALA A 135 5.28 -0.29 15.97
C ALA A 135 6.27 0.41 16.94
N GLU A 136 6.63 -0.24 18.04
CA GLU A 136 7.60 0.28 19.00
C GLU A 136 8.98 0.52 18.38
N LYS A 137 9.42 -0.37 17.48
CA LYS A 137 10.68 -0.16 16.73
C LYS A 137 10.59 0.99 15.73
N ALA A 138 9.44 1.18 15.09
CA ALA A 138 9.22 2.30 14.19
C ALA A 138 9.19 3.62 14.95
N LEU A 139 8.52 3.67 16.11
CA LEU A 139 8.48 4.82 17.01
C LEU A 139 9.87 5.18 17.55
N ALA A 140 10.67 4.18 17.95
CA ALA A 140 12.07 4.39 18.28
C ALA A 140 12.88 4.95 17.09
N GLY A 141 12.43 4.77 15.85
CA GLY A 141 12.93 5.39 14.63
C GLY A 141 12.40 6.81 14.39
N GLY A 142 11.47 7.31 15.20
CA GLY A 142 10.93 8.67 15.13
C GLY A 142 9.77 8.88 14.15
N VAL A 143 9.05 7.84 13.76
CA VAL A 143 7.91 7.98 12.84
C VAL A 143 6.77 8.79 13.46
N HIS A 144 6.04 9.51 12.64
CA HIS A 144 4.97 10.43 13.03
C HIS A 144 3.59 9.74 13.11
N GLY A 145 3.48 8.53 12.57
CA GLY A 145 2.26 7.74 12.60
C GLY A 145 2.48 6.31 12.12
N LEU A 146 1.50 5.47 12.33
CA LEU A 146 1.52 4.05 12.00
C LEU A 146 0.42 3.72 10.99
N ILE A 147 0.70 2.78 10.11
CA ILE A 147 -0.29 2.15 9.24
C ILE A 147 -0.44 0.70 9.69
N ALA A 148 -1.57 0.40 10.32
CA ALA A 148 -1.89 -0.90 10.88
C ALA A 148 -2.39 -1.84 9.77
N VAL A 149 -1.50 -2.68 9.27
CA VAL A 149 -1.79 -3.64 8.19
C VAL A 149 -2.40 -4.89 8.81
N ASN A 150 -3.71 -5.07 8.63
CA ASN A 150 -4.49 -6.14 9.23
C ASN A 150 -4.57 -7.41 8.34
N ASP A 151 -5.28 -8.44 8.81
CA ASP A 151 -5.46 -9.75 8.17
C ASP A 151 -6.33 -9.73 6.91
N ARG A 152 -6.99 -8.60 6.61
CA ARG A 152 -7.83 -8.38 5.43
C ARG A 152 -7.11 -7.60 4.33
N ALA A 153 -5.85 -7.21 4.56
CA ALA A 153 -5.06 -6.44 3.60
C ALA A 153 -4.65 -7.28 2.38
N GLY A 154 -4.47 -6.61 1.25
CA GLY A 154 -3.79 -7.17 0.08
C GLY A 154 -2.27 -7.16 0.27
N GLY A 155 -1.56 -7.97 -0.50
CA GLY A 155 -0.12 -8.05 -0.36
C GLY A 155 0.30 -8.78 0.92
N HIS A 156 1.28 -8.26 1.63
CA HIS A 156 1.79 -8.86 2.88
C HIS A 156 0.88 -8.48 4.06
N ALA A 157 -0.25 -9.17 4.17
CA ALA A 157 -1.20 -8.98 5.26
C ALA A 157 -0.61 -9.36 6.63
N GLY A 158 -1.07 -8.68 7.67
CA GLY A 158 -0.79 -9.04 9.06
C GLY A 158 -1.62 -10.24 9.55
N PRO A 159 -1.34 -10.76 10.75
CA PRO A 159 -2.09 -11.89 11.31
C PRO A 159 -3.30 -11.47 12.15
N LYS A 160 -3.50 -10.17 12.41
CA LYS A 160 -4.47 -9.63 13.37
C LYS A 160 -5.57 -8.86 12.68
N THR A 161 -6.76 -8.86 13.30
CA THR A 161 -7.89 -8.04 12.82
C THR A 161 -7.63 -6.55 13.04
N ALA A 162 -8.42 -5.69 12.39
CA ALA A 162 -8.33 -4.24 12.59
C ALA A 162 -8.57 -3.86 14.06
N GLU A 163 -9.56 -4.47 14.73
CA GLU A 163 -9.89 -4.21 16.12
C GLU A 163 -8.74 -4.60 17.06
N GLN A 164 -8.12 -5.77 16.83
CA GLN A 164 -6.97 -6.23 17.61
C GLN A 164 -5.77 -5.28 17.45
N LEU A 165 -5.50 -4.81 16.22
CA LEU A 165 -4.40 -3.87 15.98
C LEU A 165 -4.68 -2.52 16.61
N LEU A 166 -5.91 -2.02 16.56
CA LEU A 166 -6.26 -0.75 17.20
C LEU A 166 -6.11 -0.84 18.71
N ALA A 167 -6.56 -1.94 19.33
CA ALA A 167 -6.39 -2.18 20.76
C ALA A 167 -4.91 -2.24 21.19
N GLU A 168 -4.03 -2.78 20.33
CA GLU A 168 -2.61 -2.88 20.62
C GLU A 168 -1.80 -1.60 20.34
N LEU A 169 -2.25 -0.77 19.42
CA LEU A 169 -1.48 0.37 18.92
C LEU A 169 -2.04 1.71 19.34
N GLY A 170 -3.30 1.78 19.77
CA GLY A 170 -4.00 3.03 20.05
C GLY A 170 -3.45 3.80 21.25
N ASP A 171 -2.75 3.13 22.17
CA ASP A 171 -2.11 3.73 23.35
C ASP A 171 -0.68 4.26 23.08
N LEU A 172 -0.15 4.10 21.86
CA LEU A 172 1.23 4.47 21.53
C LEU A 172 1.44 5.98 21.28
N GLY A 173 0.41 6.81 21.41
CA GLY A 173 0.51 8.27 21.36
C GLY A 173 0.73 8.86 19.96
N VAL A 174 0.56 8.08 18.89
CA VAL A 174 0.66 8.53 17.50
C VAL A 174 -0.58 8.11 16.70
N PRO A 175 -0.91 8.82 15.60
CA PRO A 175 -2.00 8.44 14.72
C PRO A 175 -1.83 7.02 14.16
N VAL A 176 -2.89 6.22 14.17
CA VAL A 176 -2.94 4.89 13.58
C VAL A 176 -3.92 4.88 12.42
N VAL A 177 -3.49 4.44 11.24
CA VAL A 177 -4.28 4.33 10.02
C VAL A 177 -4.66 2.87 9.78
N CYS A 178 -5.92 2.58 9.47
CA CYS A 178 -6.38 1.23 9.14
C CYS A 178 -5.98 0.84 7.72
N ALA A 179 -5.32 -0.28 7.53
CA ALA A 179 -4.98 -0.81 6.20
C ALA A 179 -5.47 -2.26 6.06
N GLY A 180 -6.45 -2.46 5.19
CA GLY A 180 -7.05 -3.76 4.86
C GLY A 180 -8.54 -3.85 5.16
N GLY A 181 -9.27 -4.51 4.26
CA GLY A 181 -10.70 -4.81 4.41
C GLY A 181 -11.66 -3.66 4.10
N ILE A 182 -11.19 -2.48 3.74
CA ILE A 182 -12.03 -1.32 3.44
C ILE A 182 -12.23 -1.22 1.92
N GLY A 183 -13.44 -1.45 1.44
CA GLY A 183 -13.83 -1.37 0.04
C GLY A 183 -14.99 -0.40 -0.22
N GLU A 184 -15.75 -0.04 0.82
CA GLU A 184 -16.93 0.82 0.74
C GLU A 184 -17.02 1.83 1.90
N PRO A 185 -17.85 2.88 1.78
CA PRO A 185 -17.95 3.98 2.75
C PRO A 185 -18.29 3.54 4.18
N ALA A 186 -19.17 2.55 4.36
CA ALA A 186 -19.59 2.09 5.69
C ALA A 186 -18.41 1.58 6.51
N GLN A 187 -17.50 0.83 5.87
CA GLN A 187 -16.28 0.31 6.51
C GLN A 187 -15.30 1.44 6.87
N PHE A 188 -15.20 2.46 6.05
CA PHE A 188 -14.38 3.66 6.33
C PHE A 188 -14.92 4.43 7.55
N VAL A 189 -16.22 4.69 7.57
CA VAL A 189 -16.88 5.35 8.72
C VAL A 189 -16.70 4.53 9.99
N ALA A 190 -16.86 3.20 9.91
CA ALA A 190 -16.65 2.32 11.05
C ALA A 190 -15.21 2.40 11.59
N ALA A 191 -14.20 2.42 10.70
CA ALA A 191 -12.81 2.58 11.11
C ALA A 191 -12.55 3.93 11.81
N LEU A 192 -13.09 5.04 11.29
CA LEU A 192 -12.97 6.36 11.91
C LEU A 192 -13.67 6.42 13.28
N ARG A 193 -14.88 5.85 13.40
CA ARG A 193 -15.62 5.77 14.65
C ARG A 193 -14.93 4.89 15.71
N ALA A 194 -14.23 3.87 15.28
CA ALA A 194 -13.42 3.02 16.16
C ALA A 194 -12.20 3.74 16.74
N GLY A 195 -11.76 4.87 16.13
CA GLY A 195 -10.62 5.66 16.57
C GLY A 195 -9.40 5.63 15.65
N TYR A 196 -9.50 5.01 14.48
CA TYR A 196 -8.47 5.14 13.47
C TYR A 196 -8.39 6.57 12.91
N ALA A 197 -7.17 7.05 12.67
CA ALA A 197 -6.93 8.38 12.12
C ALA A 197 -7.22 8.48 10.62
N GLY A 198 -7.57 7.39 9.96
CA GLY A 198 -7.86 7.30 8.54
C GLY A 198 -7.74 5.87 8.02
N ALA A 199 -7.80 5.73 6.70
CA ALA A 199 -7.69 4.43 6.04
C ALA A 199 -6.71 4.43 4.87
N GLN A 200 -5.99 3.32 4.67
CA GLN A 200 -5.20 3.04 3.48
C GLN A 200 -5.88 1.94 2.65
N LEU A 201 -6.20 2.25 1.41
CA LEU A 201 -6.85 1.36 0.46
C LEU A 201 -5.90 1.04 -0.70
N GLY A 202 -5.87 -0.24 -1.11
CA GLY A 202 -5.14 -0.69 -2.30
C GLY A 202 -6.12 -1.23 -3.33
N THR A 203 -6.68 -2.41 -3.10
CA THR A 203 -7.52 -3.17 -4.05
C THR A 203 -8.66 -2.35 -4.62
N ARG A 204 -9.34 -1.51 -3.81
CA ARG A 204 -10.41 -0.64 -4.28
C ARG A 204 -9.96 0.29 -5.41
N PHE A 205 -8.74 0.81 -5.32
CA PHE A 205 -8.18 1.72 -6.34
C PHE A 205 -7.60 1.02 -7.56
N ILE A 206 -7.33 -0.30 -7.50
CA ILE A 206 -6.99 -1.08 -8.70
C ILE A 206 -8.22 -1.17 -9.62
N ALA A 207 -9.42 -1.29 -9.06
CA ALA A 207 -10.68 -1.33 -9.81
C ALA A 207 -11.17 0.10 -10.17
N THR A 208 -10.31 0.90 -10.81
CA THR A 208 -10.61 2.27 -11.29
C THR A 208 -10.16 2.44 -12.74
N PRO A 209 -10.79 3.32 -13.53
CA PRO A 209 -10.34 3.62 -14.89
C PRO A 209 -8.93 4.18 -14.93
N GLU A 210 -8.53 5.01 -13.94
CA GLU A 210 -7.23 5.65 -13.86
C GLU A 210 -6.09 4.67 -13.60
N CYS A 211 -6.37 3.53 -12.96
CA CYS A 211 -5.37 2.48 -12.78
C CYS A 211 -5.10 1.75 -14.11
N THR A 212 -3.83 1.62 -14.49
CA THR A 212 -3.39 0.93 -15.72
C THR A 212 -3.37 -0.59 -15.61
N ALA A 213 -3.89 -1.17 -14.52
CA ALA A 213 -4.06 -2.62 -14.40
C ALA A 213 -4.95 -3.16 -15.54
N HIS A 214 -4.60 -4.35 -16.04
CA HIS A 214 -5.35 -5.01 -17.12
C HIS A 214 -6.81 -5.23 -16.76
N ALA A 215 -7.70 -5.23 -17.75
CA ALA A 215 -9.13 -5.42 -17.56
C ALA A 215 -9.45 -6.74 -16.83
N ASP A 216 -8.74 -7.82 -17.16
CA ASP A 216 -8.93 -9.12 -16.50
C ASP A 216 -8.63 -9.07 -14.99
N TYR A 217 -7.61 -8.28 -14.57
CA TYR A 217 -7.31 -8.12 -13.16
C TYR A 217 -8.41 -7.34 -12.44
N LYS A 218 -8.91 -6.27 -13.07
CA LYS A 218 -10.05 -5.53 -12.54
C LYS A 218 -11.28 -6.41 -12.45
N GLN A 219 -11.57 -7.21 -13.50
CA GLN A 219 -12.69 -8.14 -13.50
C GLN A 219 -12.54 -9.20 -12.41
N ALA A 220 -11.36 -9.79 -12.23
CA ALA A 220 -11.11 -10.74 -11.16
C ALA A 220 -11.32 -10.15 -9.75
N ILE A 221 -11.09 -8.83 -9.57
CA ILE A 221 -11.41 -8.14 -8.31
C ILE A 221 -12.93 -8.03 -8.13
N LEU A 222 -13.70 -7.80 -9.21
CA LEU A 222 -15.16 -7.69 -9.15
C LEU A 222 -15.85 -9.04 -8.93
N ASP A 223 -15.25 -10.10 -9.44
CA ASP A 223 -15.81 -11.48 -9.37
C ASP A 223 -15.45 -12.19 -8.06
N ALA A 224 -14.44 -11.71 -7.34
CA ALA A 224 -13.93 -12.35 -6.12
C ALA A 224 -14.73 -11.97 -4.87
N ASP A 225 -14.90 -12.92 -3.96
CA ASP A 225 -15.36 -12.67 -2.59
C ASP A 225 -14.19 -12.75 -1.59
N ALA A 226 -14.46 -12.40 -0.33
CA ALA A 226 -13.46 -12.42 0.74
C ALA A 226 -12.81 -13.79 0.93
N ASP A 227 -13.56 -14.87 0.71
CA ASP A 227 -13.09 -16.25 0.83
C ASP A 227 -12.21 -16.70 -0.35
N ASP A 228 -12.22 -15.95 -1.45
CA ASP A 228 -11.32 -16.17 -2.58
C ASP A 228 -9.92 -15.58 -2.35
N ILE A 229 -9.74 -14.80 -1.29
CA ILE A 229 -8.43 -14.26 -0.94
C ILE A 229 -7.66 -15.27 -0.09
N VAL A 230 -6.59 -15.80 -0.68
CA VAL A 230 -5.73 -16.80 -0.04
C VAL A 230 -4.30 -16.30 0.12
N LEU A 231 -3.63 -16.78 1.17
CA LEU A 231 -2.22 -16.45 1.40
C LEU A 231 -1.32 -17.46 0.68
N THR A 232 -0.40 -16.97 -0.15
CA THR A 232 0.58 -17.81 -0.85
C THR A 232 2.02 -17.41 -0.56
N GLU A 233 2.89 -18.40 -0.34
CA GLU A 233 4.36 -18.22 -0.24
C GLU A 233 5.06 -18.34 -1.60
N ARG A 234 4.33 -18.67 -2.67
CA ARG A 234 4.89 -18.97 -3.99
C ARG A 234 5.47 -17.78 -4.72
N VAL A 235 5.00 -16.56 -4.38
CA VAL A 235 5.40 -15.31 -5.04
C VAL A 235 6.67 -14.73 -4.43
N SER A 236 6.67 -14.50 -3.11
CA SER A 236 7.73 -13.78 -2.41
C SER A 236 8.49 -14.61 -1.37
N GLY A 237 8.09 -15.88 -1.16
CA GLY A 237 8.63 -16.72 -0.10
C GLY A 237 8.13 -16.37 1.30
N VAL A 238 7.23 -15.37 1.41
CA VAL A 238 6.47 -14.99 2.60
C VAL A 238 5.00 -14.96 2.23
N PRO A 239 4.07 -15.19 3.18
CA PRO A 239 2.65 -15.14 2.91
C PRO A 239 2.24 -13.82 2.24
N LEU A 240 1.59 -13.92 1.08
CA LEU A 240 1.11 -12.82 0.25
C LEU A 240 -0.35 -13.09 -0.12
N ALA A 241 -1.24 -12.13 0.13
CA ALA A 241 -2.64 -12.23 -0.20
C ALA A 241 -2.87 -12.07 -1.70
N VAL A 242 -3.51 -13.06 -2.32
CA VAL A 242 -3.83 -13.12 -3.75
C VAL A 242 -5.23 -13.67 -3.97
N ILE A 243 -5.82 -13.35 -5.12
CA ILE A 243 -7.09 -13.95 -5.57
C ILE A 243 -6.83 -15.42 -5.93
N ARG A 244 -7.68 -16.32 -5.42
CA ARG A 244 -7.71 -17.74 -5.80
C ARG A 244 -8.17 -17.84 -7.25
N ASN A 245 -7.35 -18.39 -8.10
CA ASN A 245 -7.65 -18.69 -9.49
C ASN A 245 -7.13 -20.09 -9.85
N ALA A 246 -7.47 -20.58 -11.03
CA ALA A 246 -7.04 -21.91 -11.49
C ALA A 246 -5.51 -22.13 -11.44
N TYR A 247 -4.71 -21.07 -11.58
CA TYR A 247 -3.25 -21.16 -11.43
C TYR A 247 -2.84 -21.36 -9.98
N VAL A 248 -3.41 -20.59 -9.05
CA VAL A 248 -3.15 -20.72 -7.60
C VAL A 248 -3.54 -22.10 -7.10
N GLU A 249 -4.68 -22.62 -7.54
CA GLU A 249 -5.15 -23.96 -7.21
C GLU A 249 -4.18 -25.03 -7.72
N ARG A 250 -3.76 -24.94 -8.98
CA ARG A 250 -2.84 -25.91 -9.60
C ARG A 250 -1.45 -25.91 -8.94
N VAL A 251 -0.87 -24.74 -8.64
CA VAL A 251 0.48 -24.63 -8.08
C VAL A 251 0.50 -24.72 -6.56
N GLY A 252 -0.66 -24.55 -5.92
CA GLY A 252 -0.83 -24.51 -4.47
C GLY A 252 -0.27 -23.22 -3.85
N THR A 253 -0.56 -23.04 -2.57
CA THR A 253 -0.19 -21.83 -1.81
C THR A 253 1.16 -21.94 -1.09
N ARG A 254 1.67 -23.14 -0.84
CA ARG A 254 2.92 -23.36 -0.10
C ARG A 254 4.13 -23.39 -1.01
N ALA A 255 5.23 -22.78 -0.57
CA ALA A 255 6.53 -22.91 -1.24
C ALA A 255 6.96 -24.37 -1.34
N GLY A 256 7.64 -24.75 -2.43
CA GLY A 256 8.13 -26.12 -2.62
C GLY A 256 9.10 -26.56 -1.53
N PRO A 257 9.31 -27.88 -1.33
CA PRO A 257 10.12 -28.40 -0.21
C PRO A 257 11.55 -27.86 -0.22
N ILE A 258 12.20 -27.79 -1.37
CA ILE A 258 13.56 -27.23 -1.52
C ILE A 258 13.58 -25.75 -1.14
N ALA A 259 12.63 -24.96 -1.63
CA ALA A 259 12.54 -23.54 -1.31
C ALA A 259 12.31 -23.32 0.19
N ARG A 260 11.45 -24.10 0.83
CA ARG A 260 11.22 -24.06 2.28
C ARG A 260 12.47 -24.39 3.07
N TRP A 261 13.22 -25.42 2.64
CA TRP A 261 14.50 -25.78 3.27
C TRP A 261 15.51 -24.64 3.15
N MET A 262 15.67 -24.04 1.97
CA MET A 262 16.56 -22.91 1.75
C MET A 262 16.15 -21.66 2.55
N LEU A 263 14.86 -21.38 2.67
CA LEU A 263 14.33 -20.25 3.45
C LEU A 263 14.54 -20.40 4.97
N ARG A 264 14.69 -21.64 5.48
CA ARG A 264 15.03 -21.93 6.89
C ARG A 264 16.52 -21.81 7.17
N GLY A 265 17.38 -21.98 6.19
CA GLY A 265 18.84 -21.92 6.32
C GLY A 265 19.38 -20.52 6.56
N ARG A 266 20.25 -20.32 7.57
CA ARG A 266 20.81 -18.99 7.91
C ARG A 266 21.55 -18.32 6.74
N ARG A 267 22.31 -19.07 5.93
CA ARG A 267 23.08 -18.57 4.77
C ARG A 267 22.27 -18.56 3.48
N THR A 268 21.46 -19.57 3.23
CA THR A 268 20.67 -19.74 2.00
C THR A 268 19.44 -18.85 1.95
N LYS A 269 18.93 -18.41 3.12
CA LYS A 269 17.74 -17.54 3.25
C LYS A 269 17.87 -16.24 2.45
N HIS A 270 19.03 -15.58 2.49
CA HIS A 270 19.25 -14.33 1.76
C HIS A 270 19.22 -14.53 0.25
N TRP A 271 19.91 -15.54 -0.26
CA TRP A 271 19.92 -15.90 -1.68
C TRP A 271 18.51 -16.21 -2.19
N MET A 272 17.78 -17.01 -1.43
CA MET A 272 16.43 -17.40 -1.84
C MET A 272 15.47 -16.22 -1.80
N ARG A 273 15.56 -15.34 -0.82
CA ARG A 273 14.77 -14.11 -0.76
C ARG A 273 15.07 -13.17 -1.92
N THR A 274 16.32 -13.00 -2.28
CA THR A 274 16.70 -12.18 -3.46
C THR A 274 16.15 -12.78 -4.76
N LEU A 275 16.26 -14.10 -4.93
CA LEU A 275 15.70 -14.80 -6.10
C LEU A 275 14.18 -14.62 -6.18
N TYR A 276 13.47 -14.78 -5.05
CA TYR A 276 12.04 -14.56 -4.99
C TYR A 276 11.67 -13.10 -5.24
N ALA A 277 12.43 -12.14 -4.71
CA ALA A 277 12.18 -10.72 -4.93
C ALA A 277 12.26 -10.35 -6.42
N ILE A 278 13.33 -10.78 -7.12
CA ILE A 278 13.48 -10.53 -8.56
C ILE A 278 12.35 -11.21 -9.35
N ARG A 279 12.08 -12.48 -9.06
CA ARG A 279 11.02 -13.23 -9.75
C ARG A 279 9.63 -12.61 -9.51
N SER A 280 9.32 -12.20 -8.27
CA SER A 280 8.04 -11.62 -7.92
C SER A 280 7.79 -10.29 -8.62
N VAL A 281 8.81 -9.41 -8.68
CA VAL A 281 8.72 -8.13 -9.39
C VAL A 281 8.37 -8.34 -10.86
N MET A 282 9.05 -9.26 -11.56
CA MET A 282 8.76 -9.55 -12.97
C MET A 282 7.39 -10.21 -13.16
N GLN A 283 7.04 -11.15 -12.29
CA GLN A 283 5.79 -11.90 -12.37
C GLN A 283 4.58 -10.99 -12.10
N LEU A 284 4.64 -10.18 -11.04
CA LEU A 284 3.58 -9.22 -10.70
C LEU A 284 3.40 -8.14 -11.78
N LYS A 285 4.50 -7.62 -12.33
CA LYS A 285 4.45 -6.68 -13.45
C LYS A 285 3.72 -7.29 -14.66
N ARG A 286 4.08 -8.52 -15.02
CA ARG A 286 3.46 -9.21 -16.15
C ARG A 286 1.97 -9.47 -15.91
N ALA A 287 1.63 -10.04 -14.74
CA ALA A 287 0.26 -10.37 -14.37
C ALA A 287 -0.67 -9.15 -14.38
N SER A 288 -0.19 -8.03 -13.82
CA SER A 288 -1.02 -6.83 -13.67
C SER A 288 -1.21 -6.03 -14.96
N LEU A 289 -0.25 -6.10 -15.90
CA LEU A 289 -0.27 -5.24 -17.11
C LEU A 289 -0.62 -5.97 -18.40
N ARG A 290 -0.42 -7.30 -18.49
CA ARG A 290 -0.60 -8.07 -19.73
C ARG A 290 -1.80 -9.00 -19.74
N GLY A 291 -2.62 -9.00 -18.68
CA GLY A 291 -3.79 -9.84 -18.55
C GLY A 291 -3.50 -11.29 -18.14
N ALA A 292 -4.58 -12.06 -18.00
CA ALA A 292 -4.50 -13.45 -17.59
C ALA A 292 -3.81 -14.32 -18.64
N SER A 293 -2.51 -14.51 -18.49
CA SER A 293 -2.03 -15.81 -18.87
C SER A 293 -2.44 -16.78 -17.74
N SER A 294 -2.73 -18.03 -18.06
CA SER A 294 -3.09 -19.11 -17.12
C SER A 294 -2.04 -19.39 -16.01
N ALA A 295 -1.16 -18.44 -15.71
CA ALA A 295 0.03 -18.61 -14.90
C ALA A 295 0.35 -17.41 -13.98
N ASP A 296 -0.64 -16.61 -13.57
CA ASP A 296 -0.37 -15.36 -12.86
C ASP A 296 -1.10 -15.24 -11.51
N PHE A 297 -0.45 -14.51 -10.57
CA PHE A 297 -0.99 -14.15 -9.26
C PHE A 297 -1.49 -12.70 -9.27
N TRP A 298 -2.73 -12.48 -8.89
CA TRP A 298 -3.28 -11.15 -8.67
C TRP A 298 -3.38 -10.86 -7.19
N GLN A 299 -2.67 -9.83 -6.74
CA GLN A 299 -2.69 -9.40 -5.34
C GLN A 299 -4.00 -8.68 -5.05
N ALA A 300 -4.72 -9.12 -4.04
CA ALA A 300 -5.89 -8.41 -3.54
C ALA A 300 -6.09 -8.66 -2.05
N GLY A 301 -6.77 -7.74 -1.37
CA GLY A 301 -7.24 -7.92 -0.01
C GLY A 301 -8.72 -8.30 0.03
N LYS A 302 -9.20 -8.66 1.20
CA LYS A 302 -10.60 -9.08 1.43
C LYS A 302 -11.63 -7.96 1.22
N SER A 303 -11.18 -6.74 0.90
CA SER A 303 -12.06 -5.66 0.45
C SER A 303 -12.73 -5.93 -0.91
N VAL A 304 -12.29 -6.94 -1.66
CA VAL A 304 -12.94 -7.38 -2.92
C VAL A 304 -14.43 -7.60 -2.72
N ALA A 305 -14.86 -8.20 -1.61
CA ALA A 305 -16.26 -8.45 -1.28
C ALA A 305 -17.16 -7.20 -1.28
N ALA A 306 -16.57 -5.99 -1.24
CA ALA A 306 -17.27 -4.71 -1.26
C ALA A 306 -16.97 -3.90 -2.55
N ILE A 307 -16.43 -4.55 -3.60
CA ILE A 307 -16.06 -3.89 -4.85
C ILE A 307 -16.86 -4.50 -6.00
N HIS A 308 -17.91 -3.82 -6.45
CA HIS A 308 -18.86 -4.34 -7.42
C HIS A 308 -18.83 -3.63 -8.78
N ALA A 309 -18.01 -2.57 -8.90
CA ALA A 309 -17.87 -1.82 -10.15
C ALA A 309 -16.47 -1.19 -10.27
N VAL A 310 -16.03 -0.99 -11.51
CA VAL A 310 -14.92 -0.11 -11.85
C VAL A 310 -15.46 1.32 -11.84
N GLU A 311 -14.98 2.14 -10.89
CA GLU A 311 -15.45 3.51 -10.69
C GLU A 311 -14.27 4.49 -10.68
N PRO A 312 -14.47 5.75 -11.14
CA PRO A 312 -13.41 6.76 -11.06
C PRO A 312 -12.89 6.95 -9.62
N ALA A 313 -11.56 7.03 -9.46
CA ALA A 313 -10.92 7.16 -8.16
C ALA A 313 -11.43 8.38 -7.38
N GLY A 314 -11.64 9.50 -8.07
CA GLY A 314 -12.21 10.69 -7.46
C GLY A 314 -13.64 10.50 -6.95
N SER A 315 -14.47 9.69 -7.62
CA SER A 315 -15.83 9.38 -7.16
C SER A 315 -15.82 8.54 -5.90
N ILE A 316 -14.89 7.59 -5.80
CA ILE A 316 -14.67 6.78 -4.59
C ILE A 316 -14.34 7.69 -3.41
N VAL A 317 -13.32 8.56 -3.53
CA VAL A 317 -12.90 9.48 -2.45
C VAL A 317 -14.05 10.38 -2.00
N ARG A 318 -14.78 11.00 -2.94
CA ARG A 318 -15.93 11.88 -2.62
C ARG A 318 -17.05 11.13 -1.92
N ARG A 319 -17.37 9.90 -2.34
CA ARG A 319 -18.41 9.05 -1.72
C ARG A 319 -18.03 8.68 -0.29
N PHE A 320 -16.77 8.33 -0.02
CA PHE A 320 -16.25 8.06 1.32
C PHE A 320 -16.33 9.31 2.21
N ALA A 321 -15.97 10.46 1.66
CA ALA A 321 -16.07 11.73 2.38
C ALA A 321 -17.53 12.11 2.71
N ALA A 322 -18.46 11.92 1.77
CA ALA A 322 -19.88 12.20 1.99
C ALA A 322 -20.44 11.34 3.13
N ALA A 323 -20.20 10.03 3.11
CA ALA A 323 -20.66 9.12 4.17
C ALA A 323 -20.06 9.48 5.54
N ALA A 324 -18.80 9.92 5.61
CA ALA A 324 -18.20 10.36 6.87
C ALA A 324 -18.80 11.68 7.39
N ARG A 325 -19.20 12.60 6.50
CA ARG A 325 -19.92 13.84 6.89
C ARG A 325 -21.31 13.54 7.39
N GLU A 326 -22.08 12.70 6.68
CA GLU A 326 -23.41 12.26 7.09
C GLU A 326 -23.40 11.53 8.44
N ALA A 327 -22.39 10.70 8.67
CA ALA A 327 -22.23 9.98 9.92
C ALA A 327 -21.81 10.85 11.11
N ALA A 328 -21.40 12.10 10.87
CA ALA A 328 -21.01 13.10 11.86
C ALA A 328 -22.16 14.07 12.22
N ALA A 329 -23.18 14.16 11.36
CA ALA A 329 -24.39 14.96 11.58
C ALA A 329 -25.33 14.28 12.57
#